data_1e5fa1db9b4e0c468de5830a94105f12
#
_entry.id   1e5fa1db9b4e0c468de5830a94105f12
#
_cell.length_a   1.000
_cell.length_b   1.000
_cell.length_c   1.000
_cell.angle_alpha   90.00
_cell.angle_beta   90.00
_cell.angle_gamma   90.00
#
_symmetry.space_group_name_H-M   'P 1'
#
loop_
_entity.id
_entity.type
_entity.pdbx_description
1 polymer ?
#
loop_
_entity_poly.entity_id
_entity_poly.type
_entity_poly.pdbx_seq_one_letter_code
_entity_poly.pdbx_strand_id
1 'polypeptide(L)'
;MLEIKLPVSILREDKKYIAYTPVLDLSTSGKDYKEAKSRFEEIVDIFFEELVKKGTLGEVLQDLGWKRARTKWVPPMVISQESQTVEVPIS
;
A
#
# COMPACT_ATOMS: atom_id res chain seq x y z
N MET A 1 -15.04 12.09 8.38
CA MET A 1 -13.84 11.25 8.26
C MET A 1 -14.00 10.29 7.08
N LEU A 2 -12.96 10.14 6.27
CA LEU A 2 -12.98 9.28 5.10
C LEU A 2 -12.42 7.90 5.46
N GLU A 3 -13.19 6.85 5.19
CA GLU A 3 -12.71 5.48 5.37
C GLU A 3 -12.29 4.91 4.02
N ILE A 4 -11.13 4.28 4.01
CA ILE A 4 -10.58 3.67 2.81
C ILE A 4 -10.14 2.24 3.17
N LYS A 5 -10.46 1.30 2.29
CA LYS A 5 -9.98 -0.08 2.44
C LYS A 5 -8.81 -0.28 1.51
N LEU A 6 -7.70 -0.73 2.08
CA LEU A 6 -6.47 -0.96 1.32
C LEU A 6 -6.16 -2.44 1.26
N PRO A 7 -5.77 -2.96 0.09
CA PRO A 7 -5.21 -4.30 0.04
C PRO A 7 -3.80 -4.25 0.63
N VAL A 8 -3.54 -5.10 1.62
CA VAL A 8 -2.23 -5.17 2.28
C VAL A 8 -1.71 -6.60 2.18
N SER A 9 -0.51 -6.73 1.65
CA SER A 9 0.17 -8.02 1.59
C SER A 9 1.24 -8.05 2.67
N ILE A 10 1.35 -9.19 3.35
CA ILE A 10 2.39 -9.41 4.35
C ILE A 10 3.34 -10.46 3.79
N LEU A 11 4.58 -10.07 3.62
CA LEU A 11 5.63 -10.97 3.13
C LEU A 11 6.59 -11.26 4.26
N ARG A 12 7.15 -12.45 4.22
CA ARG A 12 8.25 -12.79 5.12
C ARG A 12 9.53 -12.84 4.32
N GLU A 13 10.49 -12.03 4.74
CA GLU A 13 11.79 -11.98 4.12
C GLU A 13 12.85 -12.24 5.22
N ASP A 14 13.43 -13.42 5.20
CA ASP A 14 14.34 -13.89 6.23
C ASP A 14 13.68 -13.82 7.62
N LYS A 15 14.17 -12.94 8.51
CA LYS A 15 13.61 -12.77 9.86
C LYS A 15 12.70 -11.56 9.98
N LYS A 16 12.40 -10.92 8.87
CA LYS A 16 11.56 -9.72 8.85
C LYS A 16 10.22 -10.00 8.21
N TYR A 17 9.22 -9.27 8.66
CA TYR A 17 7.90 -9.26 8.03
C TYR A 17 7.71 -7.91 7.37
N ILE A 18 7.25 -7.92 6.13
CA ILE A 18 7.07 -6.72 5.33
C ILE A 18 5.60 -6.56 5.02
N ALA A 19 5.03 -5.42 5.41
CA ALA A 19 3.66 -5.06 5.03
C ALA A 19 3.72 -4.08 3.86
N TYR A 20 2.98 -4.36 2.81
CA TYR A 20 3.02 -3.62 1.57
C TYR A 20 1.63 -3.43 0.98
N THR A 21 1.35 -2.24 0.46
CA THR A 21 0.16 -2.02 -0.36
C THR A 21 0.57 -1.49 -1.74
N PRO A 22 0.11 -2.14 -2.82
CA PRO A 22 0.43 -1.67 -4.17
C PRO A 22 -0.32 -0.40 -4.55
N VAL A 23 -1.46 -0.12 -3.92
CA VAL A 23 -2.27 1.03 -4.32
C VAL A 23 -1.73 2.37 -3.81
N LEU A 24 -0.79 2.34 -2.86
CA LEU A 24 -0.08 3.53 -2.39
C LEU A 24 1.42 3.40 -2.61
N ASP A 25 1.86 2.23 -3.03
CA ASP A 25 3.28 1.87 -3.15
C ASP A 25 4.04 2.17 -1.85
N LEU A 26 3.44 1.76 -0.73
CA LEU A 26 4.01 1.93 0.59
C LEU A 26 4.33 0.58 1.22
N SER A 27 5.47 0.52 1.88
CA SER A 27 5.87 -0.68 2.62
C SER A 27 6.56 -0.30 3.92
N THR A 28 6.54 -1.23 4.86
CA THR A 28 7.30 -1.12 6.10
C THR A 28 7.66 -2.53 6.56
N SER A 29 8.55 -2.62 7.52
CA SER A 29 8.95 -3.91 8.05
C SER A 29 8.81 -3.97 9.57
N GLY A 30 8.70 -5.18 10.09
CA GLY A 30 8.65 -5.43 11.52
C GLY A 30 9.30 -6.77 11.83
N LYS A 31 9.58 -7.00 13.10
CA LYS A 31 10.20 -8.25 13.55
C LYS A 31 9.23 -9.43 13.55
N ASP A 32 7.93 -9.14 13.53
CA ASP A 32 6.87 -10.14 13.47
C ASP A 32 5.66 -9.56 12.72
N TYR A 33 4.67 -10.40 12.49
CA TYR A 33 3.46 -10.03 11.77
C TYR A 33 2.75 -8.85 12.42
N LYS A 34 2.59 -8.89 13.73
CA LYS A 34 1.86 -7.87 14.48
C LYS A 34 2.57 -6.50 14.40
N GLU A 35 3.88 -6.49 14.54
CA GLU A 35 4.65 -5.26 14.44
C GLU A 35 4.61 -4.67 13.04
N ALA A 36 4.74 -5.52 12.01
CA ALA A 36 4.67 -5.06 10.63
C ALA A 36 3.33 -4.39 10.34
N LYS A 37 2.22 -4.99 10.79
CA LYS A 37 0.89 -4.42 10.62
C LYS A 37 0.73 -3.11 11.37
N SER A 38 1.18 -3.06 12.61
CA SER A 38 1.07 -1.85 13.44
C SER A 38 1.86 -0.70 12.83
N ARG A 39 3.07 -0.97 12.40
CA ARG A 39 3.90 0.05 11.74
C ARG A 39 3.30 0.50 10.42
N PHE A 40 2.68 -0.43 9.70
CA PHE A 40 2.04 -0.08 8.44
C PHE A 40 0.88 0.90 8.66
N GLU A 41 0.06 0.67 9.67
CA GLU A 41 -1.03 1.60 10.01
C GLU A 41 -0.49 2.99 10.31
N GLU A 42 0.62 3.07 11.04
CA GLU A 42 1.25 4.35 11.35
C GLU A 42 1.74 5.09 10.12
N ILE A 43 2.45 4.40 9.21
CA ILE A 43 2.97 5.07 8.02
C ILE A 43 1.86 5.48 7.05
N VAL A 44 0.76 4.73 6.99
CA VAL A 44 -0.39 5.12 6.18
C VAL A 44 -1.03 6.39 6.73
N ASP A 45 -1.19 6.46 8.06
CA ASP A 45 -1.74 7.65 8.70
C ASP A 45 -0.87 8.87 8.43
N ILE A 46 0.45 8.73 8.58
CA ILE A 46 1.40 9.82 8.31
C ILE A 46 1.35 10.22 6.84
N PHE A 47 1.28 9.25 5.94
CA PHE A 47 1.19 9.49 4.50
C PHE A 47 -0.01 10.38 4.16
N PHE A 48 -1.19 10.01 4.64
CA PHE A 48 -2.39 10.79 4.36
C PHE A 48 -2.40 12.14 5.06
N GLU A 49 -1.92 12.22 6.30
CA GLU A 49 -1.79 13.49 7.01
C GLU A 49 -0.94 14.48 6.23
N GLU A 50 0.20 14.02 5.70
CA GLU A 50 1.09 14.87 4.91
C GLU A 50 0.43 15.37 3.62
N LEU A 51 -0.29 14.48 2.92
CA LEU A 51 -0.97 14.87 1.68
C LEU A 51 -2.08 15.89 1.92
N VAL A 52 -2.85 15.71 2.98
CA VAL A 52 -3.91 16.65 3.34
C VAL A 52 -3.31 17.98 3.75
N LYS A 53 -2.26 17.95 4.56
CA LYS A 53 -1.59 19.15 5.07
C LYS A 53 -0.98 19.97 3.93
N LYS A 54 -0.41 19.33 2.93
CA LYS A 54 0.21 19.99 1.77
C LYS A 54 -0.80 20.35 0.69
N GLY A 55 -2.03 19.88 0.79
CA GLY A 55 -3.06 20.10 -0.22
C GLY A 55 -2.81 19.34 -1.51
N THR A 56 -2.08 18.22 -1.45
CA THR A 56 -1.71 17.43 -2.62
C THR A 56 -2.40 16.08 -2.71
N LEU A 57 -3.38 15.84 -1.86
CA LEU A 57 -4.06 14.54 -1.79
C LEU A 57 -4.58 14.09 -3.17
N GLY A 58 -5.32 14.97 -3.85
CA GLY A 58 -5.90 14.63 -5.15
C GLY A 58 -4.88 14.31 -6.21
N GLU A 59 -3.83 15.12 -6.32
CA GLU A 59 -2.75 14.91 -7.30
C GLU A 59 -2.06 13.58 -7.09
N VAL A 60 -1.67 13.30 -5.85
CA VAL A 60 -0.92 12.08 -5.53
C VAL A 60 -1.77 10.85 -5.77
N LEU A 61 -3.03 10.86 -5.32
CA LEU A 61 -3.91 9.71 -5.53
C LEU A 61 -4.19 9.46 -7.01
N GLN A 62 -4.39 10.52 -7.80
CA GLN A 62 -4.55 10.38 -9.24
C GLN A 62 -3.31 9.78 -9.90
N ASP A 63 -2.13 10.23 -9.51
CA ASP A 63 -0.86 9.69 -10.02
C ASP A 63 -0.70 8.21 -9.68
N LEU A 64 -1.27 7.77 -8.56
CA LEU A 64 -1.24 6.38 -8.14
C LEU A 64 -2.39 5.53 -8.75
N GLY A 65 -3.18 6.12 -9.63
CA GLY A 65 -4.25 5.41 -10.32
C GLY A 65 -5.60 5.39 -9.60
N TRP A 66 -5.74 6.16 -8.54
CA TRP A 66 -7.02 6.28 -7.85
C TRP A 66 -7.97 7.14 -8.65
N LYS A 67 -9.26 6.90 -8.51
CA LYS A 67 -10.29 7.69 -9.17
C LYS A 67 -11.20 8.33 -8.15
N ARG A 68 -11.59 9.56 -8.44
CA ARG A 68 -12.56 10.27 -7.61
C ARG A 68 -13.97 9.99 -8.11
N ALA A 69 -14.82 9.49 -7.21
CA ALA A 69 -16.23 9.25 -7.49
C ALA A 69 -17.05 10.08 -6.51
N ARG A 70 -17.53 11.24 -6.94
CA ARG A 70 -18.23 12.20 -6.11
C ARG A 70 -17.35 12.68 -4.94
N THR A 71 -17.67 12.26 -3.71
CA THR A 71 -16.93 12.64 -2.51
C THR A 71 -15.96 11.57 -2.04
N LYS A 72 -15.85 10.46 -2.81
CA LYS A 72 -15.02 9.33 -2.44
C LYS A 72 -13.84 9.19 -3.37
N TRP A 73 -12.73 8.68 -2.81
CA TRP A 73 -11.60 8.24 -3.60
C TRP A 73 -11.61 6.72 -3.66
N VAL A 74 -11.51 6.18 -4.86
CA VAL A 74 -11.57 4.74 -5.10
C VAL A 74 -10.18 4.26 -5.53
N PRO A 75 -9.56 3.36 -4.76
CA PRO A 75 -8.26 2.84 -5.13
C PRO A 75 -8.34 1.86 -6.31
N PRO A 76 -7.22 1.60 -6.98
CA PRO A 76 -7.15 0.50 -7.93
C PRO A 76 -7.52 -0.81 -7.26
N MET A 77 -8.17 -1.69 -8.00
CA MET A 77 -8.62 -2.96 -7.48
C MET A 77 -7.62 -4.06 -7.83
N VAL A 78 -7.24 -4.85 -6.82
CA VAL A 78 -6.44 -6.06 -7.06
C VAL A 78 -7.39 -7.14 -7.56
N ILE A 79 -7.23 -7.55 -8.82
CA ILE A 79 -8.10 -8.56 -9.43
C ILE A 79 -7.66 -9.97 -9.05
N SER A 80 -6.36 -10.21 -9.00
CA SER A 80 -5.85 -11.52 -8.58
C SER A 80 -4.43 -11.40 -8.04
N GLN A 81 -4.04 -12.42 -7.28
CA GLN A 81 -2.66 -12.59 -6.83
C GLN A 81 -2.30 -14.04 -7.15
N GLU A 82 -1.31 -14.21 -8.01
CA GLU A 82 -0.95 -15.50 -8.55
C GLU A 82 0.56 -15.71 -8.49
N SER A 83 0.94 -16.99 -8.48
CA SER A 83 2.33 -17.36 -8.66
C SER A 83 2.53 -17.70 -10.14
N GLN A 84 3.51 -17.09 -10.74
CA GLN A 84 3.83 -17.32 -12.14
C GLN A 84 5.24 -17.87 -12.27
N THR A 85 5.38 -18.97 -13.00
CA THR A 85 6.71 -19.54 -13.27
C THR A 85 7.38 -18.73 -14.37
N VAL A 86 8.60 -18.31 -14.10
CA VAL A 86 9.40 -17.53 -15.04
C VAL A 86 10.75 -18.19 -15.20
N GLU A 87 11.19 -18.34 -16.44
CA GLU A 87 12.53 -18.84 -16.72
C GLU A 87 13.51 -17.67 -16.78
N VAL A 88 14.57 -17.76 -15.98
CA VAL A 88 15.58 -16.71 -15.94
C VAL A 88 16.82 -17.22 -16.68
N PRO A 89 17.21 -16.58 -17.79
CA PRO A 89 18.38 -17.03 -18.55
C PRO A 89 19.67 -16.63 -17.83
N ILE A 90 20.20 -17.55 -17.06
CA ILE A 90 21.50 -17.37 -16.41
C ILE A 90 22.48 -18.40 -16.98
N SER A 91 23.72 -17.96 -17.12
CA SER A 91 24.78 -18.81 -17.65
C SER A 91 25.74 -19.24 -16.56
#